data_e0c029b91ade0ef77a961bfeee321e63
#
_entry.id   e0c029b91ade0ef77a961bfeee321e63
#
_cell.length_a   1.000
_cell.length_b   1.000
_cell.length_c   1.000
_cell.angle_alpha   90.00
_cell.angle_beta   90.00
_cell.angle_gamma   90.00
#
_symmetry.space_group_name_H-M   'P 1'
#
loop_
_entity.id
_entity.type
_entity.pdbx_description
1 polymer ?
#
loop_
_entity_poly.entity_id
_entity_poly.type
_entity_poly.pdbx_seq_one_letter_code
_entity_poly.pdbx_strand_id
1 'polypeptide(L)'
;TDDCNLACKYCYQTCRNKRSMSFETAKKFADLIISGDKGFSKYINPEKSPGLVVDFIGGEPFLEIELIDQICTYIMDRLIELDHPWAMKTKFSICSNGTLYREPKVQDFLRKWANRLSFSVTIDGNKELHDSCRVFPDGSPSYDLAVDAATDWMKKGYYMGSKITIAPGNISYLYDAIVHMTELGYNEINANCVFEEGWTTMHATVLYDQMKRIS
;
A
#
# COMPACT_ATOMS: atom_id res chain seq x y z
N THR A 1 5.47 9.59 -4.14
CA THR A 1 5.99 10.62 -3.23
C THR A 1 6.94 10.01 -2.20
N ASP A 2 7.92 10.77 -1.73
CA ASP A 2 8.76 10.44 -0.57
C ASP A 2 8.27 11.14 0.72
N ASP A 3 7.18 11.91 0.65
CA ASP A 3 6.56 12.54 1.81
C ASP A 3 5.63 11.57 2.56
N CYS A 4 5.60 11.70 3.87
CA CYS A 4 4.74 10.91 4.75
C CYS A 4 4.41 11.70 6.00
N ASN A 5 3.19 11.58 6.45
CA ASN A 5 2.72 12.21 7.69
C ASN A 5 3.02 11.38 8.95
N LEU A 6 3.52 10.14 8.84
CA LEU A 6 3.99 9.33 9.95
C LEU A 6 5.53 9.30 10.05
N ALA A 7 6.04 8.99 11.22
CA ALA A 7 7.46 8.81 11.55
C ALA A 7 7.73 7.39 12.07
N CYS A 8 7.35 6.37 11.28
CA CYS A 8 7.54 4.96 11.68
C CYS A 8 9.01 4.64 11.95
N LYS A 9 9.29 3.98 13.08
CA LYS A 9 10.65 3.72 13.55
C LYS A 9 11.49 2.82 12.65
N TYR A 10 10.85 1.92 11.90
CA TYR A 10 11.49 1.00 10.96
C TYR A 10 11.43 1.48 9.50
N CYS A 11 11.05 2.74 9.26
CA CYS A 11 10.87 3.22 7.90
C CYS A 11 12.21 3.27 7.16
N TYR A 12 12.28 2.57 6.01
CA TYR A 12 13.47 2.59 5.14
C TYR A 12 13.74 3.96 4.50
N GLN A 13 12.72 4.83 4.46
CA GLN A 13 12.88 6.20 3.95
C GLN A 13 13.51 7.10 5.01
N THR A 14 14.82 7.13 5.05
CA THR A 14 15.60 7.94 6.01
C THR A 14 15.66 9.43 5.63
N CYS A 15 15.50 9.74 4.32
CA CYS A 15 15.53 11.11 3.80
C CYS A 15 14.17 11.43 3.19
N ARG A 16 13.39 12.28 3.86
CA ARG A 16 12.10 12.75 3.37
C ARG A 16 12.26 14.16 2.80
N ASN A 17 12.41 14.25 1.49
CA ASN A 17 12.64 15.53 0.79
C ASN A 17 11.34 16.17 0.28
N LYS A 18 10.18 15.57 0.59
CA LYS A 18 8.86 16.00 0.11
C LYS A 18 8.77 16.09 -1.42
N ARG A 19 9.47 15.19 -2.11
CA ARG A 19 9.45 15.15 -3.57
C ARG A 19 8.28 14.29 -4.04
N SER A 20 7.56 14.83 -5.01
CA SER A 20 6.49 14.12 -5.68
C SER A 20 6.79 13.98 -7.16
N MET A 21 6.27 12.94 -7.78
CA MET A 21 6.28 12.80 -9.24
C MET A 21 5.42 13.91 -9.86
N SER A 22 5.88 14.49 -10.96
CA SER A 22 5.02 15.40 -11.71
C SER A 22 4.00 14.61 -12.56
N PHE A 23 2.84 15.20 -12.82
CA PHE A 23 1.85 14.61 -13.72
C PHE A 23 2.43 14.33 -15.11
N GLU A 24 3.26 15.25 -15.65
CA GLU A 24 3.90 15.07 -16.95
C GLU A 24 4.87 13.88 -16.98
N THR A 25 5.55 13.58 -15.89
CA THR A 25 6.40 12.39 -15.78
C THR A 25 5.55 11.12 -15.76
N ALA A 26 4.48 11.11 -14.98
CA ALA A 26 3.55 9.98 -14.92
C ALA A 26 2.89 9.70 -16.27
N LYS A 27 2.48 10.75 -16.97
CA LYS A 27 1.90 10.71 -18.31
C LYS A 27 2.83 10.08 -19.33
N LYS A 28 4.08 10.56 -19.42
CA LYS A 28 5.10 9.98 -20.29
C LYS A 28 5.33 8.49 -20.03
N PHE A 29 5.36 8.11 -18.76
CA PHE A 29 5.52 6.71 -18.37
C PHE A 29 4.31 5.86 -18.76
N ALA A 30 3.10 6.36 -18.53
CA ALA A 30 1.87 5.71 -18.94
C ALA A 30 1.79 5.50 -20.47
N ASP A 31 2.08 6.54 -21.26
CA ASP A 31 2.12 6.45 -22.72
C ASP A 31 3.14 5.44 -23.22
N LEU A 32 4.33 5.40 -22.60
CA LEU A 32 5.37 4.43 -22.93
C LEU A 32 4.92 2.97 -22.71
N ILE A 33 4.23 2.71 -21.60
CA ILE A 33 3.71 1.38 -21.26
C ILE A 33 2.57 0.98 -22.19
N ILE A 34 1.63 1.90 -22.44
CA ILE A 34 0.43 1.65 -23.25
C ILE A 34 0.78 1.48 -24.74
N SER A 35 1.74 2.26 -25.24
CA SER A 35 2.14 2.20 -26.65
C SER A 35 2.82 0.87 -27.06
N GLY A 36 3.23 0.06 -26.09
CA GLY A 36 3.98 -1.18 -26.34
C GLY A 36 5.33 -0.92 -27.01
N ASP A 37 5.99 0.19 -26.68
CA ASP A 37 7.31 0.55 -27.22
C ASP A 37 8.27 -0.63 -27.24
N LYS A 38 8.95 -0.86 -28.37
CA LYS A 38 9.83 -2.02 -28.58
C LYS A 38 10.95 -2.11 -27.55
N GLY A 39 11.42 -0.99 -27.00
CA GLY A 39 12.42 -0.95 -25.94
C GLY A 39 11.91 -1.52 -24.62
N PHE A 40 10.60 -1.41 -24.35
CA PHE A 40 9.94 -1.92 -23.15
C PHE A 40 9.20 -3.23 -23.35
N SER A 41 8.95 -3.65 -24.58
CA SER A 41 8.20 -4.88 -24.92
C SER A 41 8.81 -6.18 -24.33
N LYS A 42 10.08 -6.13 -23.94
CA LYS A 42 10.75 -7.22 -23.22
C LYS A 42 10.21 -7.38 -21.80
N TYR A 43 9.81 -6.28 -21.16
CA TYR A 43 9.35 -6.25 -19.77
C TYR A 43 7.83 -6.13 -19.67
N ILE A 44 7.22 -5.37 -20.57
CA ILE A 44 5.79 -5.08 -20.60
C ILE A 44 5.30 -5.32 -22.03
N ASN A 45 4.56 -6.39 -22.22
CA ASN A 45 4.03 -6.75 -23.54
C ASN A 45 2.49 -6.87 -23.44
N PRO A 46 1.73 -5.94 -24.04
CA PRO A 46 0.27 -5.96 -24.00
C PRO A 46 -0.36 -7.24 -24.56
N GLU A 47 0.29 -7.88 -25.55
CA GLU A 47 -0.20 -9.13 -26.13
C GLU A 47 -0.06 -10.33 -25.17
N LYS A 48 0.92 -10.29 -24.28
CA LYS A 48 1.23 -11.37 -23.32
C LYS A 48 0.70 -11.10 -21.93
N SER A 49 0.56 -9.83 -21.57
CA SER A 49 0.10 -9.41 -20.24
C SER A 49 -1.42 -9.38 -20.19
N PRO A 50 -2.07 -10.10 -19.28
CA PRO A 50 -3.54 -10.21 -19.24
C PRO A 50 -4.23 -8.90 -18.81
N GLY A 51 -3.52 -7.95 -18.20
CA GLY A 51 -4.03 -6.68 -17.73
C GLY A 51 -2.92 -5.79 -17.17
N LEU A 52 -3.30 -4.65 -16.61
CA LEU A 52 -2.41 -3.66 -16.00
C LEU A 52 -2.77 -3.48 -14.53
N VAL A 53 -1.79 -3.56 -13.65
CA VAL A 53 -1.91 -3.11 -12.26
C VAL A 53 -0.97 -1.93 -12.07
N VAL A 54 -1.51 -0.80 -11.64
CA VAL A 54 -0.72 0.39 -11.30
C VAL A 54 -0.71 0.53 -9.79
N ASP A 55 0.46 0.33 -9.20
CA ASP A 55 0.64 0.35 -7.76
C ASP A 55 1.21 1.70 -7.31
N PHE A 56 0.44 2.43 -6.50
CA PHE A 56 0.84 3.71 -5.93
C PHE A 56 1.42 3.48 -4.54
N ILE A 57 2.72 3.68 -4.45
CA ILE A 57 3.49 3.56 -3.22
C ILE A 57 4.25 4.86 -2.93
N GLY A 58 4.88 4.92 -1.78
CA GLY A 58 5.72 6.06 -1.42
C GLY A 58 5.87 6.16 0.09
N GLY A 59 5.97 7.38 0.60
CA GLY A 59 5.75 7.67 2.01
C GLY A 59 4.30 7.41 2.37
N GLU A 60 3.43 8.40 2.10
CA GLU A 60 1.98 8.22 2.21
C GLU A 60 1.30 8.65 0.90
N PRO A 61 0.72 7.70 0.12
CA PRO A 61 0.09 8.04 -1.16
C PRO A 61 -1.08 9.02 -1.05
N PHE A 62 -1.84 9.01 0.03
CA PHE A 62 -2.98 9.90 0.19
C PHE A 62 -2.62 11.39 0.32
N LEU A 63 -1.35 11.71 0.59
CA LEU A 63 -0.87 13.10 0.48
C LEU A 63 -0.92 13.62 -0.96
N GLU A 64 -0.88 12.73 -1.94
CA GLU A 64 -0.88 13.05 -3.37
C GLU A 64 -2.15 12.57 -4.09
N ILE A 65 -3.27 12.48 -3.37
CA ILE A 65 -4.49 11.83 -3.88
C ILE A 65 -5.04 12.50 -5.14
N GLU A 66 -4.90 13.81 -5.28
CA GLU A 66 -5.34 14.54 -6.48
C GLU A 66 -4.48 14.19 -7.69
N LEU A 67 -3.16 14.07 -7.50
CA LEU A 67 -2.25 13.61 -8.55
C LEU A 67 -2.54 12.16 -8.95
N ILE A 68 -2.78 11.30 -7.96
CA ILE A 68 -3.12 9.89 -8.19
C ILE A 68 -4.43 9.80 -9.00
N ASP A 69 -5.45 10.58 -8.66
CA ASP A 69 -6.71 10.61 -9.40
C ASP A 69 -6.53 11.08 -10.85
N GLN A 70 -5.71 12.10 -11.07
CA GLN A 70 -5.34 12.57 -12.42
C GLN A 70 -4.65 11.46 -13.23
N ILE A 71 -3.71 10.74 -12.62
CA ILE A 71 -2.98 9.64 -13.27
C ILE A 71 -3.94 8.50 -13.62
N CYS A 72 -4.79 8.07 -12.69
CA CYS A 72 -5.77 7.02 -12.91
C CYS A 72 -6.72 7.39 -14.06
N THR A 73 -7.23 8.62 -14.05
CA THR A 73 -8.11 9.14 -15.09
C THR A 73 -7.41 9.14 -16.45
N TYR A 74 -6.19 9.70 -16.51
CA TYR A 74 -5.41 9.73 -17.75
C TYR A 74 -5.16 8.34 -18.34
N ILE A 75 -4.74 7.38 -17.51
CA ILE A 75 -4.49 6.01 -17.96
C ILE A 75 -5.76 5.39 -18.53
N MET A 76 -6.90 5.55 -17.85
CA MET A 76 -8.17 4.99 -18.34
C MET A 76 -8.63 5.64 -19.64
N ASP A 77 -8.54 6.95 -19.74
CA ASP A 77 -8.91 7.69 -20.97
C ASP A 77 -8.05 7.23 -22.15
N ARG A 78 -6.73 7.12 -21.96
CA ARG A 78 -5.82 6.64 -23.01
C ARG A 78 -6.10 5.20 -23.44
N LEU A 79 -6.37 4.30 -22.49
CA LEU A 79 -6.72 2.93 -22.80
C LEU A 79 -8.03 2.81 -23.57
N ILE A 80 -9.01 3.65 -23.25
CA ILE A 80 -10.31 3.70 -23.95
C ILE A 80 -10.15 4.30 -25.36
N GLU A 81 -9.46 5.44 -25.49
CA GLU A 81 -9.20 6.09 -26.77
C GLU A 81 -8.52 5.18 -27.79
N LEU A 82 -7.63 4.30 -27.32
CA LEU A 82 -6.87 3.37 -28.15
C LEU A 82 -7.55 2.01 -28.33
N ASP A 83 -8.76 1.81 -27.82
CA ASP A 83 -9.43 0.50 -27.76
C ASP A 83 -8.47 -0.60 -27.23
N HIS A 84 -7.69 -0.26 -26.20
CA HIS A 84 -6.59 -1.10 -25.73
C HIS A 84 -7.12 -2.31 -24.95
N PRO A 85 -6.53 -3.53 -25.12
CA PRO A 85 -6.98 -4.76 -24.43
C PRO A 85 -7.03 -4.66 -22.91
N TRP A 86 -6.27 -3.75 -22.32
CA TRP A 86 -6.24 -3.53 -20.86
C TRP A 86 -7.35 -2.61 -20.35
N ALA A 87 -8.13 -1.94 -21.19
CA ALA A 87 -9.15 -0.98 -20.73
C ALA A 87 -10.11 -1.59 -19.70
N MET A 88 -10.51 -2.85 -19.89
CA MET A 88 -11.37 -3.58 -18.95
C MET A 88 -10.60 -4.34 -17.86
N LYS A 89 -9.29 -4.45 -17.98
CA LYS A 89 -8.43 -5.28 -17.12
C LYS A 89 -7.38 -4.47 -16.34
N THR A 90 -7.62 -3.17 -16.19
CA THR A 90 -6.76 -2.29 -15.39
C THR A 90 -7.29 -2.20 -13.97
N LYS A 91 -6.38 -2.36 -13.02
CA LYS A 91 -6.58 -2.18 -11.58
C LYS A 91 -5.58 -1.16 -11.05
N PHE A 92 -5.99 -0.42 -10.04
CA PHE A 92 -5.14 0.46 -9.26
C PHE A 92 -4.92 -0.16 -7.88
N SER A 93 -3.74 0.00 -7.32
CA SER A 93 -3.39 -0.50 -6.00
C SER A 93 -2.82 0.64 -5.15
N ILE A 94 -3.29 0.75 -3.92
CA ILE A 94 -2.80 1.74 -2.95
C ILE A 94 -2.64 1.04 -1.61
N CYS A 95 -1.43 1.17 -1.04
CA CYS A 95 -1.16 0.81 0.34
C CYS A 95 -0.94 2.09 1.15
N SER A 96 -1.81 2.36 2.11
CA SER A 96 -1.80 3.58 2.92
C SER A 96 -1.60 3.26 4.41
N ASN A 97 -1.15 4.26 5.16
CA ASN A 97 -1.18 4.20 6.62
C ASN A 97 -2.59 4.43 7.21
N GLY A 98 -3.56 4.80 6.39
CA GLY A 98 -4.97 4.98 6.75
C GLY A 98 -5.32 6.29 7.44
N THR A 99 -4.35 7.08 7.88
CA THR A 99 -4.61 8.26 8.73
C THR A 99 -5.35 9.40 8.02
N LEU A 100 -5.28 9.45 6.69
CA LEU A 100 -5.97 10.45 5.86
C LEU A 100 -7.27 9.92 5.24
N TYR A 101 -7.70 8.72 5.62
CA TYR A 101 -8.86 8.06 5.02
C TYR A 101 -10.14 8.91 5.03
N ARG A 102 -10.40 9.66 6.11
CA ARG A 102 -11.60 10.50 6.25
C ARG A 102 -11.55 11.82 5.51
N GLU A 103 -10.41 12.18 4.92
CA GLU A 103 -10.33 13.40 4.12
C GLU A 103 -11.31 13.36 2.94
N PRO A 104 -12.09 14.43 2.68
CA PRO A 104 -13.10 14.44 1.62
C PRO A 104 -12.57 14.01 0.26
N LYS A 105 -11.38 14.51 -0.14
CA LYS A 105 -10.73 14.18 -1.41
C LYS A 105 -10.37 12.69 -1.51
N VAL A 106 -9.95 12.08 -0.41
CA VAL A 106 -9.65 10.65 -0.34
C VAL A 106 -10.93 9.84 -0.48
N GLN A 107 -12.01 10.23 0.21
CA GLN A 107 -13.30 9.55 0.11
C GLN A 107 -13.90 9.66 -1.30
N ASP A 108 -13.75 10.80 -1.98
CA ASP A 108 -14.20 10.99 -3.36
C ASP A 108 -13.43 10.07 -4.32
N PHE A 109 -12.12 9.99 -4.19
CA PHE A 109 -11.25 9.08 -4.95
C PHE A 109 -11.63 7.61 -4.73
N LEU A 110 -11.73 7.19 -3.47
CA LEU A 110 -12.07 5.82 -3.11
C LEU A 110 -13.43 5.41 -3.71
N ARG A 111 -14.41 6.29 -3.65
CA ARG A 111 -15.75 6.06 -4.23
C ARG A 111 -15.71 5.97 -5.75
N LYS A 112 -14.98 6.88 -6.40
CA LYS A 112 -14.81 6.92 -7.86
C LYS A 112 -14.19 5.63 -8.40
N TRP A 113 -13.18 5.10 -7.72
CA TRP A 113 -12.37 3.99 -8.20
C TRP A 113 -12.66 2.64 -7.54
N ALA A 114 -13.62 2.55 -6.62
CA ALA A 114 -13.88 1.38 -5.79
C ALA A 114 -13.89 0.04 -6.53
N ASN A 115 -14.48 -0.01 -7.72
CA ASN A 115 -14.57 -1.24 -8.53
C ASN A 115 -13.25 -1.65 -9.23
N ARG A 116 -12.27 -0.74 -9.25
CA ARG A 116 -10.97 -0.95 -9.88
C ARG A 116 -9.80 -0.82 -8.89
N LEU A 117 -10.11 -0.57 -7.63
CA LEU A 117 -9.11 -0.28 -6.59
C LEU A 117 -8.86 -1.50 -5.71
N SER A 118 -7.60 -1.87 -5.55
CA SER A 118 -7.11 -2.68 -4.44
C SER A 118 -6.57 -1.72 -3.38
N PHE A 119 -7.31 -1.56 -2.30
CA PHE A 119 -6.93 -0.69 -1.20
C PHE A 119 -6.51 -1.53 0.00
N SER A 120 -5.37 -1.18 0.58
CA SER A 120 -4.87 -1.82 1.79
C SER A 120 -4.44 -0.78 2.82
N VAL A 121 -4.64 -1.12 4.09
CA VAL A 121 -4.20 -0.31 5.22
C VAL A 121 -3.19 -1.10 6.03
N THR A 122 -2.03 -0.49 6.28
CA THR A 122 -0.97 -1.11 7.06
C THR A 122 -1.28 -1.02 8.56
N ILE A 123 -1.45 -2.17 9.20
CA ILE A 123 -1.57 -2.32 10.65
C ILE A 123 -0.59 -3.41 11.08
N ASP A 124 0.21 -3.16 12.12
CA ASP A 124 1.27 -4.08 12.54
C ASP A 124 0.84 -5.05 13.67
N GLY A 125 -0.43 -5.07 14.00
CA GLY A 125 -1.01 -5.89 15.06
C GLY A 125 -1.92 -5.09 15.99
N ASN A 126 -1.95 -5.44 17.28
CA ASN A 126 -2.77 -4.72 18.25
C ASN A 126 -2.28 -3.26 18.45
N LYS A 127 -3.08 -2.48 19.16
CA LYS A 127 -2.84 -1.04 19.36
C LYS A 127 -1.47 -0.75 19.95
N GLU A 128 -1.07 -1.50 20.96
CA GLU A 128 0.22 -1.31 21.65
C GLU A 128 1.39 -1.56 20.71
N LEU A 129 1.36 -2.66 19.96
CA LEU A 129 2.41 -3.01 19.00
C LEU A 129 2.46 -2.01 17.84
N HIS A 130 1.32 -1.66 17.25
CA HIS A 130 1.25 -0.69 16.17
C HIS A 130 1.79 0.67 16.60
N ASP A 131 1.29 1.22 17.70
CA ASP A 131 1.67 2.55 18.19
C ASP A 131 3.09 2.59 18.78
N SER A 132 3.70 1.43 19.08
CA SER A 132 5.11 1.36 19.45
C SER A 132 6.04 1.72 18.30
N CYS A 133 5.60 1.51 17.04
CA CYS A 133 6.40 1.70 15.83
C CYS A 133 5.86 2.80 14.91
N ARG A 134 4.54 2.89 14.73
CA ARG A 134 3.89 3.75 13.74
C ARG A 134 3.23 4.95 14.41
N VAL A 135 4.00 6.01 14.55
CA VAL A 135 3.60 7.24 15.23
C VAL A 135 3.69 8.45 14.30
N PHE A 136 2.98 9.50 14.65
CA PHE A 136 3.19 10.82 14.03
C PHE A 136 4.55 11.41 14.45
N PRO A 137 5.05 12.47 13.77
CA PRO A 137 6.33 13.10 14.12
C PRO A 137 6.37 13.66 15.55
N ASP A 138 5.22 14.00 16.14
CA ASP A 138 5.09 14.45 17.52
C ASP A 138 4.98 13.30 18.53
N GLY A 139 5.04 12.05 18.07
CA GLY A 139 4.91 10.85 18.88
C GLY A 139 3.48 10.40 19.15
N SER A 140 2.47 11.11 18.64
CA SER A 140 1.07 10.70 18.82
C SER A 140 0.74 9.39 18.07
N PRO A 141 -0.19 8.56 18.60
CA PRO A 141 -0.52 7.25 18.06
C PRO A 141 -1.32 7.35 16.76
N SER A 142 -1.22 6.32 15.90
CA SER A 142 -1.94 6.25 14.62
C SER A 142 -2.92 5.08 14.49
N TYR A 143 -2.91 4.14 15.43
CA TYR A 143 -3.68 2.90 15.36
C TYR A 143 -5.18 3.12 15.14
N ASP A 144 -5.80 3.98 15.94
CA ASP A 144 -7.26 4.18 15.90
C ASP A 144 -7.72 4.71 14.54
N LEU A 145 -6.92 5.58 13.90
CA LEU A 145 -7.20 6.09 12.55
C LEU A 145 -7.05 4.99 11.49
N ALA A 146 -6.01 4.16 11.61
CA ALA A 146 -5.78 3.05 10.68
C ALA A 146 -6.89 1.99 10.77
N VAL A 147 -7.31 1.63 11.99
CA VAL A 147 -8.41 0.67 12.20
C VAL A 147 -9.74 1.23 11.73
N ASP A 148 -10.02 2.52 11.98
CA ASP A 148 -11.23 3.17 11.46
C ASP A 148 -11.28 3.09 9.93
N ALA A 149 -10.17 3.39 9.25
CA ALA A 149 -10.06 3.31 7.80
C ALA A 149 -10.36 1.89 7.29
N ALA A 150 -9.70 0.90 7.86
CA ALA A 150 -9.83 -0.49 7.45
C ALA A 150 -11.24 -1.04 7.70
N THR A 151 -11.78 -0.83 8.89
CA THR A 151 -13.09 -1.34 9.27
C THR A 151 -14.23 -0.68 8.51
N ASP A 152 -14.15 0.62 8.23
CA ASP A 152 -15.14 1.33 7.42
C ASP A 152 -15.13 0.82 5.96
N TRP A 153 -13.94 0.58 5.39
CA TRP A 153 -13.82 0.02 4.05
C TRP A 153 -14.42 -1.39 3.95
N MET A 154 -14.11 -2.25 4.91
CA MET A 154 -14.67 -3.61 4.98
C MET A 154 -16.18 -3.61 5.20
N LYS A 155 -16.72 -2.70 6.02
CA LYS A 155 -18.17 -2.53 6.22
C LYS A 155 -18.91 -2.14 4.94
N LYS A 156 -18.24 -1.50 4.00
CA LYS A 156 -18.78 -1.19 2.66
C LYS A 156 -18.76 -2.40 1.71
N GLY A 157 -18.29 -3.56 2.17
CA GLY A 157 -18.23 -4.81 1.41
C GLY A 157 -16.98 -4.97 0.53
N TYR A 158 -15.96 -4.15 0.71
CA TYR A 158 -14.75 -4.22 -0.07
C TYR A 158 -13.68 -5.10 0.58
N TYR A 159 -12.86 -5.71 -0.26
CA TYR A 159 -11.71 -6.49 0.16
C TYR A 159 -10.66 -5.61 0.85
N MET A 160 -10.10 -6.11 1.95
CA MET A 160 -9.04 -5.43 2.70
C MET A 160 -7.84 -6.36 2.86
N GLY A 161 -6.71 -5.92 2.29
CA GLY A 161 -5.40 -6.50 2.57
C GLY A 161 -4.63 -5.68 3.61
N SER A 162 -3.67 -6.29 4.26
CA SER A 162 -2.72 -5.61 5.13
C SER A 162 -1.30 -6.11 4.90
N LYS A 163 -0.35 -5.29 5.34
CA LYS A 163 1.05 -5.61 5.34
C LYS A 163 1.62 -5.34 6.73
N ILE A 164 1.94 -6.40 7.47
CA ILE A 164 2.65 -6.31 8.75
C ILE A 164 4.14 -6.12 8.47
N THR A 165 4.76 -5.16 9.12
CA THR A 165 6.21 -4.97 9.05
C THR A 165 6.90 -5.62 10.24
N ILE A 166 7.76 -6.60 9.95
CA ILE A 166 8.49 -7.37 10.94
C ILE A 166 9.92 -6.82 11.06
N ALA A 167 10.29 -6.45 12.27
CA ALA A 167 11.63 -6.04 12.63
C ALA A 167 12.17 -6.94 13.78
N PRO A 168 13.48 -6.98 14.04
CA PRO A 168 14.03 -7.76 15.15
C PRO A 168 13.34 -7.51 16.49
N GLY A 169 12.92 -6.26 16.74
CA GLY A 169 12.27 -5.88 17.99
C GLY A 169 10.81 -6.31 18.15
N ASN A 170 10.12 -6.72 17.07
CA ASN A 170 8.70 -7.09 17.12
C ASN A 170 8.39 -8.50 16.62
N ILE A 171 9.37 -9.25 16.11
CA ILE A 171 9.16 -10.57 15.53
C ILE A 171 8.48 -11.57 16.46
N SER A 172 8.69 -11.47 17.77
CA SER A 172 8.07 -12.33 18.77
C SER A 172 6.55 -12.15 18.87
N TYR A 173 6.01 -11.08 18.36
CA TYR A 173 4.57 -10.77 18.37
C TYR A 173 3.86 -11.10 17.04
N LEU A 174 4.55 -11.72 16.08
CA LEU A 174 3.98 -11.97 14.75
C LEU A 174 2.69 -12.78 14.80
N TYR A 175 2.64 -13.86 15.58
CA TYR A 175 1.43 -14.67 15.75
C TYR A 175 0.27 -13.83 16.30
N ASP A 176 0.51 -13.09 17.38
CA ASP A 176 -0.52 -12.29 18.02
C ASP A 176 -1.00 -11.15 17.11
N ALA A 177 -0.10 -10.59 16.30
CA ALA A 177 -0.44 -9.61 15.26
C ALA A 177 -1.37 -10.22 14.19
N ILE A 178 -1.07 -11.42 13.69
CA ILE A 178 -1.89 -12.10 12.70
C ILE A 178 -3.27 -12.45 13.28
N VAL A 179 -3.34 -12.96 14.50
CA VAL A 179 -4.61 -13.23 15.19
C VAL A 179 -5.44 -11.96 15.29
N HIS A 180 -4.84 -10.88 15.76
CA HIS A 180 -5.53 -9.58 15.87
C HIS A 180 -6.07 -9.08 14.51
N MET A 181 -5.27 -9.16 13.45
CA MET A 181 -5.70 -8.77 12.11
C MET A 181 -6.83 -9.65 11.58
N THR A 182 -6.81 -10.95 11.90
CA THR A 182 -7.87 -11.90 11.56
C THR A 182 -9.18 -11.55 12.29
N GLU A 183 -9.10 -11.21 13.58
CA GLU A 183 -10.23 -10.75 14.39
C GLU A 183 -10.83 -9.43 13.88
N LEU A 184 -10.01 -8.54 13.35
CA LEU A 184 -10.46 -7.32 12.68
C LEU A 184 -11.19 -7.59 11.34
N GLY A 185 -11.07 -8.81 10.80
CA GLY A 185 -11.75 -9.22 9.58
C GLY A 185 -10.95 -9.02 8.28
N TYR A 186 -9.64 -8.86 8.36
CA TYR A 186 -8.80 -8.74 7.17
C TYR A 186 -8.88 -10.00 6.29
N ASN A 187 -9.00 -9.79 4.99
CA ASN A 187 -9.11 -10.88 4.01
C ASN A 187 -7.74 -11.46 3.63
N GLU A 188 -6.69 -10.64 3.72
CA GLU A 188 -5.32 -11.02 3.39
C GLU A 188 -4.34 -10.31 4.32
N ILE A 189 -3.40 -11.07 4.87
CA ILE A 189 -2.38 -10.57 5.77
C ILE A 189 -1.02 -10.94 5.20
N ASN A 190 -0.28 -9.96 4.70
CA ASN A 190 1.08 -10.12 4.26
C ASN A 190 2.04 -9.65 5.37
N ALA A 191 3.18 -10.31 5.50
CA ALA A 191 4.20 -9.96 6.46
C ALA A 191 5.55 -9.81 5.76
N ASN A 192 6.19 -8.65 5.92
CA ASN A 192 7.50 -8.36 5.34
C ASN A 192 8.52 -8.06 6.42
N CYS A 193 9.69 -8.68 6.33
CA CYS A 193 10.83 -8.32 7.17
C CYS A 193 11.50 -7.04 6.68
N VAL A 194 11.94 -6.19 7.60
CA VAL A 194 12.88 -5.11 7.28
C VAL A 194 14.24 -5.72 6.90
N PHE A 195 14.92 -5.12 5.92
CA PHE A 195 16.18 -5.67 5.41
C PHE A 195 17.42 -5.04 6.05
N GLU A 196 17.28 -3.84 6.61
CA GLU A 196 18.39 -2.97 7.00
C GLU A 196 18.91 -3.22 8.42
N GLU A 197 18.19 -3.94 9.28
CA GLU A 197 18.48 -3.98 10.71
C GLU A 197 18.83 -5.37 11.22
N GLY A 198 19.89 -5.46 12.01
CA GLY A 198 20.41 -6.39 13.04
C GLY A 198 19.82 -7.79 13.18
N TRP A 199 19.44 -8.46 12.09
CA TRP A 199 18.96 -9.85 12.12
C TRP A 199 20.05 -10.80 12.57
N THR A 200 19.69 -11.72 13.45
CA THR A 200 20.57 -12.79 13.96
C THR A 200 19.92 -14.15 13.74
N THR A 201 20.70 -15.22 13.92
CA THR A 201 20.18 -16.61 13.87
C THR A 201 19.10 -16.86 14.92
N MET A 202 19.15 -16.15 16.07
CA MET A 202 18.10 -16.21 17.08
C MET A 202 16.76 -15.72 16.54
N HIS A 203 16.75 -14.63 15.78
CA HIS A 203 15.52 -14.12 15.16
C HIS A 203 14.94 -15.11 14.15
N ALA A 204 15.78 -15.84 13.42
CA ALA A 204 15.31 -16.91 12.52
C ALA A 204 14.61 -18.04 13.31
N THR A 205 15.12 -18.41 14.48
CA THR A 205 14.48 -19.39 15.36
C THR A 205 13.12 -18.87 15.87
N VAL A 206 13.07 -17.61 16.31
CA VAL A 206 11.82 -16.98 16.75
C VAL A 206 10.81 -16.95 15.60
N LEU A 207 11.22 -16.55 14.39
CA LEU A 207 10.33 -16.55 13.21
C LEU A 207 9.77 -17.96 12.96
N TYR A 208 10.61 -18.96 12.98
CA TYR A 208 10.18 -20.35 12.77
C TYR A 208 9.14 -20.80 13.83
N ASP A 209 9.33 -20.45 15.09
CA ASP A 209 8.39 -20.78 16.17
C ASP A 209 7.06 -20.00 16.01
N GLN A 210 7.12 -18.72 15.60
CA GLN A 210 5.91 -17.96 15.28
C GLN A 210 5.13 -18.57 14.11
N MET A 211 5.84 -18.95 13.03
CA MET A 211 5.22 -19.59 11.86
C MET A 211 4.57 -20.93 12.20
N LYS A 212 5.16 -21.73 13.11
CA LYS A 212 4.54 -22.96 13.61
C LYS A 212 3.25 -22.71 14.40
N ARG A 213 3.15 -21.60 15.10
CA ARG A 213 1.91 -21.23 15.83
C ARG A 213 0.80 -20.82 14.87
N ILE A 214 1.15 -20.31 13.69
CA ILE A 214 0.22 -19.85 12.65
C ILE A 214 -0.33 -21.03 11.84
N SER A 215 0.47 -22.09 11.64
CA SER A 215 0.09 -23.30 10.87
C SER A 215 -0.83 -24.22 11.64
#